data_cf7b153dcd2a26ef6aa00ea53b36c053
#
_entry.id   cf7b153dcd2a26ef6aa00ea53b36c053
#
_cell.length_a   1.000
_cell.length_b   1.000
_cell.length_c   1.000
_cell.angle_alpha   90.00
_cell.angle_beta   90.00
_cell.angle_gamma   90.00
#
_symmetry.space_group_name_H-M   'P 1'
#
loop_
_entity.id
_entity.type
_entity.pdbx_description
1 polymer ?
#
loop_
_entity_poly.entity_id
_entity_poly.type
_entity_poly.pdbx_seq_one_letter_code
_entity_poly.pdbx_strand_id
1 'polypeptide(L)'
;EVCGSDAPVYLGAKRPLFRERHETISVHGKDGMGDCDIIHPKRSPEEKRAVEFILEQVERYPNEVELVVLGPATNIALAILTDREIMSKVKHIWSMGTPGFGFGNATPVSEFNVFIDAEAYALMLDLEIPVTIAGFDLCAGNIGLDRYELSYLAHGSKPAQFLEQATSKLLQFNLDTRGVHMVDLPDAIAMAAAVWPEFVQDKVACHCHCCTEPGHAYGQVIFYQKGRTYEAMPEISRFNAQVIKKVDEKLFTERFMDLLMEEGGKEA
;
A
#
# COMPACT_ATOMS: atom_id res chain seq x y z
N GLU A 1 18.26 -2.97 6.19
CA GLU A 1 19.42 -3.87 6.33
C GLU A 1 19.38 -5.01 5.30
N VAL A 2 18.21 -5.62 5.03
CA VAL A 2 18.08 -6.72 4.03
C VAL A 2 18.54 -6.26 2.65
N CYS A 3 18.11 -5.10 2.21
CA CYS A 3 18.45 -4.52 0.90
C CYS A 3 19.79 -3.76 0.92
N GLY A 4 20.56 -3.78 2.01
CA GLY A 4 21.80 -3.00 2.13
C GLY A 4 21.59 -1.47 2.14
N SER A 5 20.36 -1.00 2.29
CA SER A 5 20.04 0.43 2.28
C SER A 5 20.31 1.10 3.61
N ASP A 6 20.80 2.33 3.56
CA ASP A 6 20.98 3.22 4.72
C ASP A 6 19.81 4.18 4.95
N ALA A 7 18.68 3.98 4.26
CA ALA A 7 17.47 4.78 4.43
C ALA A 7 17.05 4.82 5.92
N PRO A 8 16.77 6.02 6.47
CA PRO A 8 16.37 6.15 7.87
C PRO A 8 14.94 5.60 8.09
N VAL A 9 14.70 5.05 9.27
CA VAL A 9 13.40 4.50 9.67
C VAL A 9 12.87 5.32 10.84
N TYR A 10 11.64 5.82 10.71
CA TYR A 10 10.97 6.64 11.72
C TYR A 10 9.75 5.91 12.27
N LEU A 11 9.59 5.89 13.60
CA LEU A 11 8.46 5.25 14.24
C LEU A 11 7.16 6.05 14.02
N GLY A 12 6.17 5.41 13.42
CA GLY A 12 4.83 5.93 13.22
C GLY A 12 3.90 5.81 14.44
N ALA A 13 2.61 6.04 14.21
CA ALA A 13 1.55 5.84 15.19
C ALA A 13 1.43 4.36 15.56
N LYS A 14 1.17 4.09 16.84
CA LYS A 14 1.02 2.72 17.35
C LYS A 14 -0.38 2.15 17.16
N ARG A 15 -1.36 2.99 16.86
CA ARG A 15 -2.78 2.63 16.73
C ARG A 15 -3.49 3.57 15.76
N PRO A 16 -4.64 3.15 15.20
CA PRO A 16 -5.51 4.00 14.41
C PRO A 16 -5.97 5.25 15.16
N LEU A 17 -6.58 6.23 14.46
CA LEU A 17 -7.06 7.48 15.05
C LEU A 17 -8.11 7.23 16.14
N PHE A 18 -9.11 6.40 15.86
CA PHE A 18 -10.27 6.22 16.74
C PHE A 18 -10.60 4.76 17.06
N ARG A 19 -10.10 3.78 16.26
CA ARG A 19 -10.47 2.38 16.39
C ARG A 19 -9.42 1.58 17.17
N GLU A 20 -9.80 0.38 17.57
CA GLU A 20 -8.84 -0.57 18.12
C GLU A 20 -7.95 -1.14 17.02
N ARG A 21 -6.73 -1.50 17.40
CA ARG A 21 -5.80 -2.15 16.48
C ARG A 21 -6.25 -3.59 16.20
N HIS A 22 -6.34 -3.93 14.93
CA HIS A 22 -6.48 -5.32 14.48
C HIS A 22 -5.12 -5.89 14.09
N GLU A 23 -4.88 -7.15 14.44
CA GLU A 23 -3.64 -7.85 14.12
C GLU A 23 -3.87 -8.89 13.02
N THR A 24 -2.90 -9.04 12.13
CA THR A 24 -2.93 -10.00 11.00
C THR A 24 -2.03 -11.21 11.25
N ILE A 25 -1.98 -11.69 12.49
CA ILE A 25 -1.13 -12.82 12.90
C ILE A 25 -1.35 -14.07 12.04
N SER A 26 -2.60 -14.32 11.64
CA SER A 26 -2.94 -15.47 10.77
C SER A 26 -2.36 -15.37 9.36
N VAL A 27 -2.06 -14.14 8.89
CA VAL A 27 -1.55 -13.88 7.54
C VAL A 27 -0.04 -13.75 7.53
N HIS A 28 0.50 -12.91 8.41
CA HIS A 28 1.92 -12.51 8.39
C HIS A 28 2.74 -13.05 9.57
N GLY A 29 2.16 -13.87 10.46
CA GLY A 29 2.84 -14.31 11.67
C GLY A 29 2.87 -13.26 12.79
N LYS A 30 3.40 -13.65 13.96
CA LYS A 30 3.49 -12.76 15.13
C LYS A 30 4.53 -11.66 14.96
N ASP A 31 5.59 -11.94 14.23
CA ASP A 31 6.68 -11.00 13.91
C ASP A 31 6.38 -10.13 12.68
N GLY A 32 5.26 -10.41 11.96
CA GLY A 32 4.90 -9.75 10.70
C GLY A 32 5.73 -10.20 9.49
N MET A 33 6.58 -11.23 9.66
CA MET A 33 7.53 -11.71 8.65
C MET A 33 7.49 -13.24 8.51
N GLY A 34 6.31 -13.84 8.73
CA GLY A 34 6.11 -15.28 8.57
C GLY A 34 6.58 -16.13 9.76
N ASP A 35 6.99 -15.54 10.88
CA ASP A 35 7.61 -16.19 12.05
C ASP A 35 8.88 -16.98 11.68
N CYS A 36 9.63 -16.51 10.69
CA CYS A 36 10.84 -17.20 10.22
C CYS A 36 12.12 -16.79 10.96
N ASP A 37 12.06 -15.80 11.84
CA ASP A 37 13.16 -15.34 12.71
C ASP A 37 14.50 -15.08 11.98
N ILE A 38 14.42 -14.57 10.74
CA ILE A 38 15.59 -14.37 9.88
C ILE A 38 16.20 -12.99 9.97
N ILE A 39 15.51 -12.04 10.59
CA ILE A 39 15.96 -10.65 10.67
C ILE A 39 16.17 -10.24 12.11
N HIS A 40 17.41 -9.88 12.42
CA HIS A 40 17.83 -9.35 13.72
C HIS A 40 18.42 -7.95 13.51
N PRO A 41 17.56 -6.89 13.47
CA PRO A 41 18.00 -5.53 13.17
C PRO A 41 19.08 -5.05 14.15
N LYS A 42 20.15 -4.49 13.60
CA LYS A 42 21.24 -3.87 14.39
C LYS A 42 21.06 -2.36 14.52
N ARG A 43 20.32 -1.76 13.58
CA ARG A 43 20.01 -0.33 13.56
C ARG A 43 18.76 -0.06 14.35
N SER A 44 18.79 0.97 15.18
CA SER A 44 17.57 1.49 15.83
C SER A 44 16.86 2.46 14.91
N PRO A 45 15.52 2.58 15.04
CA PRO A 45 14.81 3.70 14.42
C PRO A 45 15.35 5.05 14.89
N GLU A 46 15.17 6.07 14.07
CA GLU A 46 15.53 7.45 14.40
C GLU A 46 14.74 7.95 15.64
N GLU A 47 15.30 8.90 16.37
CA GLU A 47 14.63 9.50 17.54
C GLU A 47 13.37 10.29 17.17
N LYS A 48 13.42 10.98 16.02
CA LYS A 48 12.29 11.75 15.47
C LYS A 48 11.12 10.83 15.11
N ARG A 49 9.91 11.32 15.27
CA ARG A 49 8.70 10.57 14.87
C ARG A 49 8.39 10.74 13.37
N ALA A 50 7.74 9.74 12.77
CA ALA A 50 7.40 9.75 11.35
C ALA A 50 6.59 10.98 10.91
N VAL A 51 5.62 11.41 11.71
CA VAL A 51 4.79 12.60 11.41
C VAL A 51 5.64 13.87 11.32
N GLU A 52 6.54 14.06 12.29
CA GLU A 52 7.46 15.22 12.31
C GLU A 52 8.38 15.20 11.10
N PHE A 53 8.92 14.04 10.77
CA PHE A 53 9.79 13.88 9.59
C PHE A 53 9.05 14.17 8.28
N ILE A 54 7.81 13.65 8.12
CA ILE A 54 6.99 13.92 6.93
C ILE A 54 6.79 15.42 6.75
N LEU A 55 6.34 16.13 7.80
CA LEU A 55 6.11 17.56 7.75
C LEU A 55 7.39 18.34 7.39
N GLU A 56 8.50 18.00 8.04
CA GLU A 56 9.80 18.62 7.76
C GLU A 56 10.25 18.42 6.30
N GLN A 57 10.08 17.21 5.75
CA GLN A 57 10.46 16.94 4.37
C GLN A 57 9.57 17.70 3.37
N VAL A 58 8.26 17.73 3.60
CA VAL A 58 7.32 18.43 2.73
C VAL A 58 7.53 19.95 2.81
N GLU A 59 7.84 20.50 3.99
CA GLU A 59 8.16 21.92 4.16
C GLU A 59 9.48 22.29 3.45
N ARG A 60 10.48 21.41 3.57
CA ARG A 60 11.80 21.61 2.97
C ARG A 60 11.81 21.48 1.44
N TYR A 61 10.98 20.59 0.91
CA TYR A 61 10.89 20.27 -0.52
C TYR A 61 9.45 20.37 -1.03
N PRO A 62 8.85 21.58 -1.02
CA PRO A 62 7.46 21.78 -1.39
C PRO A 62 7.22 21.41 -2.86
N ASN A 63 6.17 20.64 -3.12
CA ASN A 63 5.78 20.12 -4.42
C ASN A 63 6.80 19.16 -5.09
N GLU A 64 7.74 18.61 -4.30
CA GLU A 64 8.70 17.63 -4.79
C GLU A 64 8.50 16.25 -4.12
N VAL A 65 8.02 16.22 -2.86
CA VAL A 65 7.83 15.00 -2.08
C VAL A 65 6.65 14.19 -2.60
N GLU A 66 6.90 12.96 -2.96
CA GLU A 66 5.88 11.95 -3.22
C GLU A 66 5.79 10.98 -2.04
N LEU A 67 4.57 10.63 -1.63
CA LEU A 67 4.33 9.70 -0.54
C LEU A 67 3.77 8.38 -1.10
N VAL A 68 4.38 7.27 -0.73
CA VAL A 68 3.87 5.93 -1.05
C VAL A 68 3.30 5.32 0.23
N VAL A 69 1.98 5.20 0.28
CA VAL A 69 1.22 4.74 1.46
C VAL A 69 0.88 3.27 1.27
N LEU A 70 1.63 2.39 1.94
CA LEU A 70 1.54 0.93 1.81
C LEU A 70 0.86 0.25 3.01
N GLY A 71 0.37 1.05 3.95
CA GLY A 71 -0.35 0.61 5.13
C GLY A 71 -1.47 1.59 5.48
N PRO A 72 -2.11 1.45 6.68
CA PRO A 72 -3.13 2.38 7.14
C PRO A 72 -2.65 3.84 7.10
N ALA A 73 -3.48 4.74 6.60
CA ALA A 73 -3.12 6.14 6.36
C ALA A 73 -2.96 7.00 7.64
N THR A 74 -2.89 6.37 8.80
CA THR A 74 -2.85 7.04 10.12
C THR A 74 -1.76 8.11 10.23
N ASN A 75 -0.53 7.81 9.77
CA ASN A 75 0.55 8.80 9.84
C ASN A 75 0.31 9.99 8.91
N ILE A 76 -0.28 9.77 7.75
CA ILE A 76 -0.65 10.82 6.80
C ILE A 76 -1.74 11.70 7.40
N ALA A 77 -2.78 11.09 7.98
CA ALA A 77 -3.85 11.83 8.64
C ALA A 77 -3.34 12.65 9.82
N LEU A 78 -2.46 12.10 10.66
CA LEU A 78 -1.85 12.84 11.76
C LEU A 78 -1.01 14.02 11.26
N ALA A 79 -0.27 13.87 10.16
CA ALA A 79 0.45 14.98 9.54
C ALA A 79 -0.52 16.07 9.03
N ILE A 80 -1.62 15.68 8.37
CA ILE A 80 -2.66 16.60 7.90
C ILE A 80 -3.32 17.35 9.07
N LEU A 81 -3.63 16.64 10.15
CA LEU A 81 -4.23 17.25 11.36
C LEU A 81 -3.25 18.16 12.10
N THR A 82 -1.96 17.91 11.99
CA THR A 82 -0.90 18.73 12.59
C THR A 82 -0.66 20.00 11.78
N ASP A 83 -0.50 19.88 10.46
CA ASP A 83 -0.33 21.02 9.56
C ASP A 83 -0.85 20.70 8.15
N ARG A 84 -2.09 21.10 7.88
CA ARG A 84 -2.73 20.89 6.57
C ARG A 84 -2.09 21.75 5.47
N GLU A 85 -1.59 22.94 5.81
CA GLU A 85 -0.96 23.82 4.83
C GLU A 85 0.36 23.23 4.32
N ILE A 86 1.19 22.70 5.21
CA ILE A 86 2.40 21.97 4.80
C ILE A 86 2.01 20.76 3.96
N MET A 87 1.07 19.94 4.42
CA MET A 87 0.66 18.72 3.72
C MET A 87 0.02 18.98 2.34
N SER A 88 -0.58 20.15 2.13
CA SER A 88 -1.08 20.55 0.80
C SER A 88 0.02 20.75 -0.25
N LYS A 89 1.29 20.81 0.17
CA LYS A 89 2.48 20.93 -0.70
C LYS A 89 3.07 19.56 -1.10
N VAL A 90 2.46 18.45 -0.69
CA VAL A 90 2.83 17.12 -1.19
C VAL A 90 2.56 17.05 -2.69
N LYS A 91 3.53 16.58 -3.46
CA LYS A 91 3.43 16.49 -4.92
C LYS A 91 2.43 15.43 -5.37
N HIS A 92 2.47 14.26 -4.73
CA HIS A 92 1.61 13.12 -5.07
C HIS A 92 1.51 12.13 -3.91
N ILE A 93 0.37 11.46 -3.78
CA ILE A 93 0.22 10.27 -2.93
C ILE A 93 -0.10 9.07 -3.81
N TRP A 94 0.71 8.01 -3.68
CA TRP A 94 0.45 6.69 -4.20
C TRP A 94 -0.04 5.83 -3.05
N SER A 95 -1.23 5.25 -3.17
CA SER A 95 -1.85 4.51 -2.07
C SER A 95 -2.15 3.08 -2.48
N MET A 96 -1.57 2.10 -1.73
CA MET A 96 -2.12 0.77 -1.65
C MET A 96 -3.28 0.82 -0.66
N GLY A 97 -4.49 0.61 -1.15
CA GLY A 97 -5.70 0.62 -0.33
C GLY A 97 -6.93 0.47 -1.20
N THR A 98 -8.03 0.14 -0.59
CA THR A 98 -9.31 -0.17 -1.20
C THR A 98 -9.36 -1.53 -1.91
N PRO A 99 -10.57 -2.13 -2.06
CA PRO A 99 -10.73 -3.30 -2.91
C PRO A 99 -10.47 -3.04 -4.40
N GLY A 100 -10.31 -1.78 -4.81
CA GLY A 100 -10.39 -1.40 -6.21
C GLY A 100 -11.81 -1.59 -6.74
N PHE A 101 -11.96 -2.22 -7.89
CA PHE A 101 -13.25 -2.59 -8.47
C PHE A 101 -13.65 -4.04 -8.14
N GLY A 102 -12.88 -4.70 -7.28
CA GLY A 102 -13.09 -6.08 -6.82
C GLY A 102 -13.74 -6.17 -5.45
N PHE A 103 -13.44 -7.26 -4.74
CA PHE A 103 -13.94 -7.54 -3.39
C PHE A 103 -12.89 -7.16 -2.34
N GLY A 104 -13.37 -6.83 -1.13
CA GLY A 104 -12.50 -6.60 0.00
C GLY A 104 -11.81 -7.87 0.52
N ASN A 105 -10.73 -7.68 1.28
CA ASN A 105 -9.99 -8.74 1.95
C ASN A 105 -10.15 -8.70 3.49
N ALA A 106 -10.55 -7.56 4.06
CA ALA A 106 -10.90 -7.45 5.48
C ALA A 106 -12.38 -7.69 5.72
N THR A 107 -13.25 -7.13 4.87
CA THR A 107 -14.68 -7.39 4.79
C THR A 107 -15.07 -7.55 3.31
N PRO A 108 -16.28 -7.98 2.95
CA PRO A 108 -16.67 -8.06 1.54
C PRO A 108 -16.53 -6.75 0.77
N VAL A 109 -16.52 -5.61 1.45
CA VAL A 109 -16.52 -4.26 0.82
C VAL A 109 -15.32 -3.42 1.20
N SER A 110 -14.46 -3.88 2.10
CA SER A 110 -13.35 -3.09 2.64
C SER A 110 -12.02 -3.85 2.51
N GLU A 111 -11.00 -3.15 2.09
CA GLU A 111 -9.61 -3.59 2.10
C GLU A 111 -8.99 -3.28 3.46
N PHE A 112 -8.01 -4.08 3.88
CA PHE A 112 -7.46 -4.08 5.23
C PHE A 112 -6.87 -2.74 5.66
N ASN A 113 -6.06 -2.08 4.83
CA ASN A 113 -5.43 -0.81 5.19
C ASN A 113 -6.47 0.29 5.45
N VAL A 114 -7.52 0.32 4.63
CA VAL A 114 -8.64 1.25 4.80
C VAL A 114 -9.51 0.83 5.99
N PHE A 115 -9.77 -0.47 6.18
CA PHE A 115 -10.56 -0.98 7.30
C PHE A 115 -9.94 -0.65 8.66
N ILE A 116 -8.61 -0.67 8.77
CA ILE A 116 -7.92 -0.35 10.02
C ILE A 116 -8.14 1.11 10.44
N ASP A 117 -8.16 2.04 9.50
CA ASP A 117 -8.32 3.47 9.80
C ASP A 117 -9.03 4.21 8.66
N ALA A 118 -10.33 3.95 8.53
CA ALA A 118 -11.14 4.57 7.47
C ALA A 118 -11.22 6.09 7.62
N GLU A 119 -11.21 6.58 8.85
CA GLU A 119 -11.19 8.01 9.15
C GLU A 119 -9.89 8.67 8.65
N ALA A 120 -8.75 8.01 8.82
CA ALA A 120 -7.48 8.48 8.28
C ALA A 120 -7.46 8.47 6.75
N TYR A 121 -8.02 7.43 6.15
CA TYR A 121 -8.12 7.33 4.69
C TYR A 121 -9.04 8.41 4.11
N ALA A 122 -10.16 8.71 4.77
CA ALA A 122 -11.06 9.79 4.39
C ALA A 122 -10.35 11.16 4.45
N LEU A 123 -9.58 11.43 5.51
CA LEU A 123 -8.78 12.66 5.64
C LEU A 123 -7.73 12.80 4.53
N MET A 124 -7.08 11.70 4.16
CA MET A 124 -6.12 11.69 3.05
C MET A 124 -6.80 12.02 1.70
N LEU A 125 -7.97 11.44 1.43
CA LEU A 125 -8.74 11.71 0.21
C LEU A 125 -9.32 13.13 0.15
N ASP A 126 -9.50 13.77 1.31
CA ASP A 126 -9.97 15.16 1.41
C ASP A 126 -8.86 16.20 1.21
N LEU A 127 -7.61 15.79 1.22
CA LEU A 127 -6.49 16.66 0.91
C LEU A 127 -6.48 16.97 -0.60
N GLU A 128 -6.37 18.26 -0.97
CA GLU A 128 -6.49 18.73 -2.37
C GLU A 128 -5.20 18.57 -3.17
N ILE A 129 -4.66 17.36 -3.21
CA ILE A 129 -3.45 16.98 -3.93
C ILE A 129 -3.73 15.78 -4.83
N PRO A 130 -2.87 15.49 -5.83
CA PRO A 130 -3.00 14.30 -6.64
C PRO A 130 -2.86 13.02 -5.82
N VAL A 131 -3.85 12.11 -5.93
CA VAL A 131 -3.83 10.78 -5.32
C VAL A 131 -4.00 9.74 -6.42
N THR A 132 -3.18 8.69 -6.42
CA THR A 132 -3.38 7.50 -7.26
C THR A 132 -3.53 6.28 -6.36
N ILE A 133 -4.61 5.53 -6.58
CA ILE A 133 -4.97 4.36 -5.79
C ILE A 133 -4.69 3.10 -6.60
N ALA A 134 -3.87 2.20 -6.03
CA ALA A 134 -3.72 0.81 -6.46
C ALA A 134 -4.61 -0.06 -5.55
N GLY A 135 -5.70 -0.58 -6.09
CA GLY A 135 -6.63 -1.44 -5.37
C GLY A 135 -6.09 -2.86 -5.21
N PHE A 136 -6.63 -3.60 -4.22
CA PHE A 136 -6.28 -4.99 -3.97
C PHE A 136 -6.62 -5.91 -5.17
N ASP A 137 -7.63 -5.56 -5.97
CA ASP A 137 -8.05 -6.29 -7.17
C ASP A 137 -6.95 -6.43 -8.23
N LEU A 138 -5.97 -5.54 -8.24
CA LEU A 138 -4.84 -5.62 -9.18
C LEU A 138 -3.96 -6.85 -8.94
N CYS A 139 -3.89 -7.36 -7.70
CA CYS A 139 -3.07 -8.53 -7.37
C CYS A 139 -3.89 -9.78 -7.03
N ALA A 140 -5.15 -9.64 -6.64
CA ALA A 140 -5.97 -10.71 -6.06
C ALA A 140 -6.08 -11.97 -6.96
N GLY A 141 -5.07 -12.82 -6.91
CA GLY A 141 -4.98 -14.07 -7.66
C GLY A 141 -4.53 -13.93 -9.12
N ASN A 142 -4.10 -12.75 -9.56
CA ASN A 142 -3.67 -12.48 -10.93
C ASN A 142 -2.19 -12.13 -11.02
N ILE A 143 -1.72 -11.24 -10.12
CA ILE A 143 -0.32 -10.80 -10.09
C ILE A 143 0.26 -11.14 -8.74
N GLY A 144 1.32 -11.92 -8.73
CA GLY A 144 2.01 -12.35 -7.52
C GLY A 144 3.07 -13.38 -7.87
N LEU A 145 3.56 -14.07 -6.87
CA LEU A 145 4.55 -15.12 -7.05
C LEU A 145 3.91 -16.49 -6.74
N ASP A 146 4.02 -17.40 -7.68
CA ASP A 146 3.62 -18.79 -7.48
C ASP A 146 4.68 -19.58 -6.68
N ARG A 147 4.36 -20.84 -6.37
CA ARG A 147 5.28 -21.72 -5.63
C ARG A 147 6.63 -21.91 -6.33
N TYR A 148 6.67 -21.92 -7.65
CA TYR A 148 7.90 -22.17 -8.41
C TYR A 148 8.77 -20.93 -8.42
N GLU A 149 8.17 -19.76 -8.62
CA GLU A 149 8.84 -18.46 -8.55
C GLU A 149 9.40 -18.21 -7.15
N LEU A 150 8.63 -18.48 -6.10
CA LEU A 150 9.10 -18.40 -4.71
C LEU A 150 10.29 -19.35 -4.46
N SER A 151 10.22 -20.60 -4.91
CA SER A 151 11.34 -21.53 -4.77
C SER A 151 12.59 -21.05 -5.51
N TYR A 152 12.43 -20.36 -6.62
CA TYR A 152 13.54 -19.79 -7.37
C TYR A 152 14.22 -18.66 -6.59
N LEU A 153 13.47 -17.85 -5.86
CA LEU A 153 13.99 -16.78 -5.01
C LEU A 153 14.91 -17.25 -3.89
N ALA A 154 14.80 -18.51 -3.44
CA ALA A 154 15.71 -19.08 -2.45
C ALA A 154 17.18 -19.09 -2.92
N HIS A 155 17.43 -18.99 -4.23
CA HIS A 155 18.75 -18.95 -4.85
C HIS A 155 19.19 -17.53 -5.25
N GLY A 156 18.36 -16.51 -5.01
CA GLY A 156 18.60 -15.12 -5.38
C GLY A 156 19.37 -14.33 -4.33
N SER A 157 19.22 -13.01 -4.42
CA SER A 157 19.80 -12.05 -3.49
C SER A 157 19.26 -12.21 -2.06
N LYS A 158 19.85 -11.51 -1.06
CA LYS A 158 19.31 -11.49 0.30
C LYS A 158 17.85 -11.01 0.37
N PRO A 159 17.43 -9.95 -0.35
CA PRO A 159 16.02 -9.59 -0.44
C PRO A 159 15.12 -10.70 -1.01
N ALA A 160 15.59 -11.44 -2.02
CA ALA A 160 14.85 -12.55 -2.60
C ALA A 160 14.63 -13.68 -1.58
N GLN A 161 15.70 -14.13 -0.91
CA GLN A 161 15.64 -15.15 0.12
C GLN A 161 14.77 -14.73 1.31
N PHE A 162 14.83 -13.44 1.68
CA PHE A 162 13.95 -12.88 2.71
C PHE A 162 12.49 -12.94 2.28
N LEU A 163 12.16 -12.51 1.06
CA LEU A 163 10.80 -12.53 0.55
C LEU A 163 10.22 -13.95 0.53
N GLU A 164 10.97 -14.93 0.03
CA GLU A 164 10.55 -16.33 0.00
C GLU A 164 10.16 -16.83 1.40
N GLN A 165 11.00 -16.60 2.40
CA GLN A 165 10.74 -17.06 3.75
C GLN A 165 9.62 -16.30 4.43
N ALA A 166 9.62 -14.96 4.35
CA ALA A 166 8.64 -14.09 5.00
C ALA A 166 7.22 -14.31 4.47
N THR A 167 7.07 -14.74 3.20
CA THR A 167 5.76 -14.96 2.57
C THR A 167 5.24 -16.39 2.66
N SER A 168 5.99 -17.32 3.26
CA SER A 168 5.59 -18.73 3.39
C SER A 168 4.23 -18.93 4.08
N LYS A 169 3.95 -18.18 5.14
CA LYS A 169 2.63 -18.20 5.81
C LYS A 169 1.52 -17.60 4.96
N LEU A 170 1.80 -16.52 4.24
CA LEU A 170 0.83 -15.91 3.33
C LEU A 170 0.43 -16.87 2.21
N LEU A 171 1.40 -17.61 1.64
CA LEU A 171 1.13 -18.63 0.65
C LEU A 171 0.19 -19.71 1.20
N GLN A 172 0.48 -20.22 2.41
CA GLN A 172 -0.36 -21.22 3.07
C GLN A 172 -1.76 -20.67 3.38
N PHE A 173 -1.84 -19.44 3.89
CA PHE A 173 -3.12 -18.77 4.17
C PHE A 173 -3.96 -18.61 2.90
N ASN A 174 -3.38 -18.18 1.78
CA ASN A 174 -4.07 -18.04 0.51
C ASN A 174 -4.58 -19.39 -0.01
N LEU A 175 -3.78 -20.44 0.15
CA LEU A 175 -4.18 -21.80 -0.20
C LEU A 175 -5.38 -22.27 0.62
N ASP A 176 -5.30 -22.13 1.95
CA ASP A 176 -6.32 -22.64 2.89
C ASP A 176 -7.65 -21.88 2.81
N THR A 177 -7.59 -20.57 2.56
CA THR A 177 -8.77 -19.70 2.61
C THR A 177 -9.39 -19.39 1.25
N ARG A 178 -8.58 -19.37 0.20
CA ARG A 178 -8.98 -18.93 -1.15
C ARG A 178 -8.74 -20.00 -2.23
N GLY A 179 -8.02 -21.08 -1.91
CA GLY A 179 -7.59 -22.08 -2.90
C GLY A 179 -6.58 -21.53 -3.93
N VAL A 180 -5.87 -20.44 -3.61
CA VAL A 180 -4.94 -19.77 -4.51
C VAL A 180 -3.51 -20.14 -4.13
N HIS A 181 -2.76 -20.68 -5.09
CA HIS A 181 -1.35 -21.10 -4.92
C HIS A 181 -0.36 -19.96 -5.25
N MET A 182 -0.65 -18.75 -4.79
CA MET A 182 0.09 -17.55 -5.10
C MET A 182 0.23 -16.66 -3.86
N VAL A 183 1.31 -15.90 -3.79
CA VAL A 183 1.50 -14.79 -2.85
C VAL A 183 1.10 -13.50 -3.57
N ASP A 184 0.08 -12.83 -3.08
CA ASP A 184 -0.30 -11.50 -3.55
C ASP A 184 0.74 -10.46 -3.08
N LEU A 185 1.09 -9.50 -3.95
CA LEU A 185 2.11 -8.47 -3.70
C LEU A 185 1.54 -7.05 -3.88
N PRO A 186 0.49 -6.67 -3.14
CA PRO A 186 -0.23 -5.42 -3.35
C PRO A 186 0.67 -4.18 -3.17
N ASP A 187 1.55 -4.21 -2.17
CA ASP A 187 2.46 -3.10 -1.87
C ASP A 187 3.52 -2.92 -2.95
N ALA A 188 4.05 -4.03 -3.48
CA ALA A 188 5.00 -3.99 -4.58
C ALA A 188 4.35 -3.43 -5.86
N ILE A 189 3.07 -3.75 -6.11
CA ILE A 189 2.30 -3.20 -7.24
C ILE A 189 2.10 -1.70 -7.09
N ALA A 190 1.74 -1.23 -5.90
CA ALA A 190 1.58 0.20 -5.65
C ALA A 190 2.91 0.96 -5.79
N MET A 191 4.01 0.37 -5.33
CA MET A 191 5.35 0.93 -5.52
C MET A 191 5.77 0.91 -6.99
N ALA A 192 5.51 -0.17 -7.72
CA ALA A 192 5.78 -0.26 -9.17
C ALA A 192 5.03 0.84 -9.95
N ALA A 193 3.77 1.13 -9.58
CA ALA A 193 3.00 2.23 -10.18
C ALA A 193 3.64 3.60 -9.94
N ALA A 194 4.31 3.78 -8.82
CA ALA A 194 5.00 5.04 -8.50
C ALA A 194 6.34 5.19 -9.25
N VAL A 195 7.10 4.10 -9.42
CA VAL A 195 8.47 4.17 -9.96
C VAL A 195 8.60 3.77 -11.42
N TRP A 196 7.60 3.06 -11.99
CA TRP A 196 7.56 2.63 -13.39
C TRP A 196 6.31 3.19 -14.08
N PRO A 197 6.35 4.41 -14.65
CA PRO A 197 5.17 5.06 -15.23
C PRO A 197 4.47 4.23 -16.30
N GLU A 198 5.22 3.44 -17.09
CA GLU A 198 4.72 2.56 -18.14
C GLU A 198 3.98 1.32 -17.62
N PHE A 199 4.13 0.99 -16.33
CA PHE A 199 3.45 -0.13 -15.70
C PHE A 199 1.91 0.06 -15.67
N VAL A 200 1.46 1.29 -15.47
CA VAL A 200 0.03 1.61 -15.40
C VAL A 200 -0.56 1.74 -16.81
N GLN A 201 -1.38 0.77 -17.23
CA GLN A 201 -1.99 0.73 -18.57
C GLN A 201 -3.32 1.47 -18.66
N ASP A 202 -4.15 1.43 -17.60
CA ASP A 202 -5.43 2.12 -17.54
C ASP A 202 -5.74 2.61 -16.11
N LYS A 203 -6.28 3.82 -16.01
CA LYS A 203 -6.75 4.41 -14.77
C LYS A 203 -7.92 5.35 -15.03
N VAL A 204 -8.78 5.56 -14.05
CA VAL A 204 -9.96 6.41 -14.14
C VAL A 204 -10.00 7.44 -13.02
N ALA A 205 -10.33 8.68 -13.37
CA ALA A 205 -10.59 9.71 -12.37
C ALA A 205 -11.90 9.39 -11.63
N CYS A 206 -11.83 9.39 -10.30
CA CYS A 206 -12.97 9.14 -9.42
C CYS A 206 -13.10 10.23 -8.36
N HIS A 207 -14.36 10.53 -8.01
CA HIS A 207 -14.62 11.04 -6.67
C HIS A 207 -14.74 9.83 -5.74
N CYS A 208 -13.79 9.72 -4.83
CA CYS A 208 -13.70 8.63 -3.86
C CYS A 208 -14.26 9.10 -2.53
N HIS A 209 -15.26 8.38 -2.03
CA HIS A 209 -15.84 8.63 -0.70
C HIS A 209 -15.61 7.41 0.19
N CYS A 210 -14.90 7.60 1.30
CA CYS A 210 -14.64 6.56 2.28
C CYS A 210 -15.74 6.57 3.36
N CYS A 211 -16.40 5.44 3.55
CA CYS A 211 -17.43 5.27 4.59
C CYS A 211 -16.77 5.08 5.96
N THR A 212 -16.98 6.03 6.87
CA THR A 212 -16.41 6.02 8.23
C THR A 212 -17.44 5.66 9.30
N GLU A 213 -18.72 5.60 8.95
CA GLU A 213 -19.77 5.23 9.88
C GLU A 213 -19.63 3.76 10.35
N PRO A 214 -19.78 3.50 11.66
CA PRO A 214 -19.75 2.13 12.18
C PRO A 214 -20.82 1.25 11.54
N GLY A 215 -20.44 0.05 11.08
CA GLY A 215 -21.38 -0.89 10.48
C GLY A 215 -20.75 -1.70 9.35
N HIS A 216 -21.61 -2.36 8.56
CA HIS A 216 -21.16 -3.27 7.50
C HIS A 216 -20.42 -2.59 6.34
N ALA A 217 -20.61 -1.29 6.16
CA ALA A 217 -19.94 -0.50 5.12
C ALA A 217 -18.68 0.24 5.62
N TYR A 218 -18.28 0.08 6.90
CA TYR A 218 -17.10 0.74 7.43
C TYR A 218 -15.85 0.40 6.60
N GLY A 219 -15.12 1.43 6.17
CA GLY A 219 -13.94 1.28 5.32
C GLY A 219 -14.22 1.00 3.84
N GLN A 220 -15.50 0.96 3.43
CA GLN A 220 -15.84 0.93 2.00
C GLN A 220 -15.48 2.25 1.35
N VAL A 221 -14.80 2.20 0.20
CA VAL A 221 -14.57 3.37 -0.63
C VAL A 221 -15.45 3.30 -1.87
N ILE A 222 -16.36 4.27 -2.00
CA ILE A 222 -17.29 4.40 -3.12
C ILE A 222 -16.61 5.21 -4.22
N PHE A 223 -16.60 4.68 -5.45
CA PHE A 223 -16.00 5.30 -6.62
C PHE A 223 -17.05 5.87 -7.56
N TYR A 224 -17.22 7.18 -7.54
CA TYR A 224 -18.01 7.89 -8.56
C TYR A 224 -17.09 8.20 -9.74
N GLN A 225 -17.12 7.33 -10.75
CA GLN A 225 -16.21 7.40 -11.90
C GLN A 225 -16.58 8.57 -12.83
N LYS A 226 -15.59 9.32 -13.29
CA LYS A 226 -15.75 10.35 -14.30
C LYS A 226 -16.37 9.76 -15.58
N GLY A 227 -17.39 10.41 -16.10
CA GLY A 227 -18.09 9.99 -17.33
C GLY A 227 -19.19 8.94 -17.10
N ARG A 228 -19.45 8.50 -15.84
CA ARG A 228 -20.64 7.72 -15.49
C ARG A 228 -21.68 8.60 -14.80
N THR A 229 -22.95 8.35 -15.11
CA THR A 229 -24.09 9.01 -14.48
C THR A 229 -24.88 7.99 -13.66
N TYR A 230 -25.30 8.40 -12.48
CA TYR A 230 -26.12 7.60 -11.57
C TYR A 230 -27.42 8.37 -11.32
N GLU A 231 -28.58 7.69 -11.26
CA GLU A 231 -29.88 8.32 -11.11
C GLU A 231 -30.00 9.16 -9.81
N ALA A 232 -29.44 8.65 -8.71
CA ALA A 232 -29.42 9.31 -7.40
C ALA A 232 -27.98 9.70 -7.00
N MET A 233 -27.29 10.41 -7.88
CA MET A 233 -25.90 10.79 -7.64
C MET A 233 -25.85 12.05 -6.77
N PRO A 234 -25.02 12.08 -5.70
CA PRO A 234 -24.74 13.30 -4.97
C PRO A 234 -24.01 14.31 -5.89
N GLU A 235 -24.09 15.58 -5.52
CA GLU A 235 -23.31 16.61 -6.21
C GLU A 235 -21.81 16.33 -6.03
N ILE A 236 -21.09 16.15 -7.13
CA ILE A 236 -19.65 15.89 -7.15
C ILE A 236 -18.92 17.18 -7.56
N SER A 237 -18.32 17.81 -6.58
CA SER A 237 -17.57 19.05 -6.77
C SER A 237 -16.17 18.81 -7.41
N ARG A 238 -15.56 17.63 -7.16
CA ARG A 238 -14.24 17.29 -7.71
C ARG A 238 -14.02 15.79 -7.81
N PHE A 239 -13.11 15.38 -8.71
CA PHE A 239 -12.52 14.03 -8.72
C PHE A 239 -11.22 14.09 -7.92
N ASN A 240 -11.18 13.41 -6.78
CA ASN A 240 -10.11 13.51 -5.79
C ASN A 240 -9.03 12.42 -5.91
N ALA A 241 -9.23 11.42 -6.77
CA ALA A 241 -8.21 10.41 -7.04
C ALA A 241 -8.27 9.85 -8.45
N GLN A 242 -7.15 9.28 -8.88
CA GLN A 242 -7.06 8.34 -10.00
C GLN A 242 -7.07 6.93 -9.44
N VAL A 243 -7.94 6.06 -9.93
CA VAL A 243 -7.99 4.64 -9.54
C VAL A 243 -7.44 3.80 -10.68
N ILE A 244 -6.41 3.01 -10.42
CA ILE A 244 -5.80 2.12 -11.41
C ILE A 244 -6.78 0.99 -11.71
N LYS A 245 -6.98 0.69 -13.00
CA LYS A 245 -7.86 -0.38 -13.49
C LYS A 245 -7.09 -1.53 -14.10
N LYS A 246 -5.92 -1.21 -14.64
CA LYS A 246 -5.11 -2.19 -15.36
C LYS A 246 -3.64 -1.82 -15.28
N VAL A 247 -2.82 -2.85 -15.08
CA VAL A 247 -1.36 -2.76 -15.07
C VAL A 247 -0.76 -3.78 -16.04
N ASP A 248 0.51 -3.64 -16.36
CA ASP A 248 1.26 -4.59 -17.16
C ASP A 248 1.86 -5.69 -16.28
N GLU A 249 1.14 -6.80 -16.16
CA GLU A 249 1.51 -7.95 -15.33
C GLU A 249 2.87 -8.55 -15.74
N LYS A 250 3.12 -8.64 -17.03
CA LYS A 250 4.36 -9.20 -17.56
C LYS A 250 5.55 -8.30 -17.21
N LEU A 251 5.41 -7.01 -17.44
CA LEU A 251 6.44 -6.02 -17.08
C LEU A 251 6.76 -6.08 -15.58
N PHE A 252 5.72 -6.21 -14.73
CA PHE A 252 5.89 -6.33 -13.28
C PHE A 252 6.73 -7.56 -12.94
N THR A 253 6.28 -8.72 -13.39
CA THR A 253 6.96 -9.99 -13.05
C THR A 253 8.42 -9.98 -13.52
N GLU A 254 8.68 -9.56 -14.78
CA GLU A 254 10.04 -9.49 -15.33
C GLU A 254 10.93 -8.57 -14.48
N ARG A 255 10.54 -7.31 -14.25
CA ARG A 255 11.35 -6.35 -13.50
C ARG A 255 11.49 -6.69 -12.03
N PHE A 256 10.43 -7.19 -11.42
CA PHE A 256 10.44 -7.55 -10.01
C PHE A 256 11.37 -8.74 -9.76
N MET A 257 11.32 -9.75 -10.62
CA MET A 257 12.24 -10.90 -10.56
C MET A 257 13.69 -10.46 -10.82
N ASP A 258 13.94 -9.61 -11.81
CA ASP A 258 15.28 -9.09 -12.11
C ASP A 258 15.86 -8.38 -10.88
N LEU A 259 15.10 -7.47 -10.24
CA LEU A 259 15.52 -6.77 -9.01
C LEU A 259 15.86 -7.73 -7.86
N LEU A 260 15.11 -8.82 -7.73
CA LEU A 260 15.33 -9.80 -6.66
C LEU A 260 16.48 -10.76 -6.95
N MET A 261 16.76 -11.02 -8.22
CA MET A 261 17.83 -11.96 -8.63
C MET A 261 19.18 -11.26 -8.82
N GLU A 262 19.21 -9.93 -9.00
CA GLU A 262 20.46 -9.19 -9.03
C GLU A 262 21.17 -9.25 -7.67
N GLU A 263 22.44 -9.64 -7.65
CA GLU A 263 23.29 -9.51 -6.48
C GLU A 263 23.43 -8.01 -6.15
N GLY A 264 22.97 -7.60 -4.98
CA GLY A 264 22.98 -6.20 -4.56
C GLY A 264 24.36 -5.58 -4.66
N GLY A 265 24.49 -4.55 -5.50
CA GLY A 265 25.67 -3.69 -5.54
C GLY A 265 26.40 -3.64 -6.88
N LYS A 266 25.74 -3.21 -7.93
CA LYS A 266 26.43 -2.36 -8.91
C LYS A 266 25.85 -0.97 -8.78
N GLU A 267 26.68 -0.07 -8.27
CA GLU A 267 26.43 1.37 -8.20
C GLU A 267 25.88 1.85 -9.54
N ALA A 268 24.72 2.49 -9.49
CA ALA A 268 24.19 3.27 -10.59
C ALA A 268 24.46 4.75 -10.29
#